data_d6a3c8ba0a089eb5e128598eff3db5bb
#
_entry.id   d6a3c8ba0a089eb5e128598eff3db5bb
#
_cell.length_a   1.000
_cell.length_b   1.000
_cell.length_c   1.000
_cell.angle_alpha   90.00
_cell.angle_beta   90.00
_cell.angle_gamma   90.00
#
_symmetry.space_group_name_H-M   'P 1'
#
loop_
_entity.id
_entity.type
_entity.pdbx_description
1 polymer ?
#
loop_
_entity_poly.entity_id
_entity_poly.type
_entity_poly.pdbx_seq_one_letter_code
_entity_poly.pdbx_strand_id
1 'polypeptide(L)'
;MVNRAGPEKARPGELISLHGGHSGEFCCHGSGTLEEVILSYLDRGFSRVGITEHIPPPDDRYLYPDEIAAGFDTEALGRRFGRFAARGRELREKYTPRISILIGFETEAWTGYEPAVRKLVSAFRPDYLVGSIHHIEDISFDHSPSEYQAAVEKAGGIDELYCRYFDLQLEMIERLRPGVVGHLDLVRIHDPGWRNRLEKPEIAGRILRNLERMASLSLILDCNCRLLPEGGETYPAREILIRARRLGVAVVPGDDSHSPDQAGQGIREGILLLKELGFPTDWPLPREPE
;
A
#
# COMPACT_ATOMS: atom_id res chain seq x y z
N MET A 1 14.08 28.08 -18.31
CA MET A 1 14.37 26.65 -18.36
C MET A 1 14.49 26.16 -16.92
N VAL A 2 13.42 25.58 -16.39
CA VAL A 2 13.46 24.98 -15.03
C VAL A 2 14.15 23.64 -15.19
N ASN A 3 15.33 23.52 -14.58
CA ASN A 3 16.10 22.29 -14.53
C ASN A 3 15.28 21.28 -13.70
N ARG A 4 14.55 20.37 -14.34
CA ARG A 4 13.92 19.26 -13.66
C ARG A 4 15.04 18.30 -13.26
N ALA A 5 15.56 18.47 -12.05
CA ALA A 5 16.31 17.42 -11.41
C ALA A 5 15.46 16.14 -11.47
N GLY A 6 16.07 15.02 -11.88
CA GLY A 6 15.38 13.72 -11.84
C GLY A 6 14.88 13.43 -10.41
N PRO A 7 13.94 12.49 -10.24
CA PRO A 7 13.38 12.19 -8.93
C PRO A 7 14.53 11.91 -7.95
N GLU A 8 14.45 12.54 -6.78
CA GLU A 8 15.40 12.32 -5.69
C GLU A 8 15.39 10.82 -5.33
N LYS A 9 16.55 10.22 -5.20
CA LYS A 9 16.69 8.81 -4.86
C LYS A 9 17.26 8.64 -3.46
N ALA A 10 16.85 7.58 -2.77
CA ALA A 10 17.46 7.16 -1.52
C ALA A 10 18.92 6.71 -1.77
N ARG A 11 19.76 6.81 -0.74
CA ARG A 11 21.17 6.37 -0.84
C ARG A 11 21.24 4.84 -0.93
N PRO A 12 22.23 4.28 -1.67
CA PRO A 12 22.42 2.84 -1.71
C PRO A 12 22.57 2.23 -0.33
N GLY A 13 21.74 1.21 0.00
CA GLY A 13 21.74 0.55 1.29
C GLY A 13 20.95 1.24 2.40
N GLU A 14 20.29 2.34 2.10
CA GLU A 14 19.37 3.03 3.03
C GLU A 14 18.16 2.15 3.35
N LEU A 15 17.81 2.05 4.65
CA LEU A 15 16.58 1.41 5.07
C LEU A 15 15.42 2.38 4.83
N ILE A 16 14.47 1.92 4.03
CA ILE A 16 13.27 2.68 3.66
C ILE A 16 12.04 1.75 3.72
N SER A 17 10.90 2.31 4.09
CA SER A 17 9.58 1.74 3.85
C SER A 17 8.69 2.82 3.28
N LEU A 18 8.00 2.55 2.18
CA LEU A 18 7.07 3.51 1.55
C LEU A 18 5.61 3.04 1.62
N HIS A 19 5.34 1.99 2.37
CA HIS A 19 3.99 1.51 2.67
C HIS A 19 3.98 0.95 4.09
N GLY A 20 3.25 1.60 4.98
CA GLY A 20 3.12 1.19 6.39
C GLY A 20 2.97 2.38 7.34
N GLY A 21 3.26 2.12 8.61
CA GLY A 21 3.21 3.13 9.65
C GLY A 21 1.79 3.47 10.09
N HIS A 22 0.85 2.53 9.94
CA HIS A 22 -0.49 2.61 10.53
C HIS A 22 -0.38 2.54 12.06
N SER A 23 -1.26 3.26 12.75
CA SER A 23 -1.22 3.32 14.22
C SER A 23 -2.62 3.18 14.82
N GLY A 24 -2.72 2.62 16.04
CA GLY A 24 -3.98 2.58 16.79
C GLY A 24 -4.58 3.95 17.09
N GLU A 25 -3.78 5.00 16.96
CA GLU A 25 -4.26 6.38 17.08
C GLU A 25 -5.19 6.76 15.92
N PHE A 26 -4.98 6.20 14.71
CA PHE A 26 -5.70 6.57 13.50
C PHE A 26 -6.38 5.40 12.76
N CYS A 27 -6.01 4.16 13.04
CA CYS A 27 -6.55 2.93 12.46
C CYS A 27 -7.15 2.03 13.55
N CYS A 28 -8.35 1.44 13.31
CA CYS A 28 -9.03 0.63 14.32
C CYS A 28 -8.39 -0.74 14.54
N HIS A 29 -7.74 -1.29 13.52
CA HIS A 29 -7.01 -2.56 13.58
C HIS A 29 -5.51 -2.37 13.84
N GLY A 30 -5.08 -1.14 14.14
CA GLY A 30 -3.72 -0.84 14.58
C GLY A 30 -3.59 -0.77 16.11
N SER A 31 -2.35 -0.60 16.59
CA SER A 31 -2.05 -0.36 18.00
C SER A 31 -0.93 0.68 18.17
N GLY A 32 -0.83 1.25 19.37
CA GLY A 32 0.13 2.30 19.68
C GLY A 32 -0.19 3.65 19.03
N THR A 33 0.64 4.63 19.33
CA THR A 33 0.55 5.97 18.74
C THR A 33 1.41 6.08 17.47
N LEU A 34 1.10 7.03 16.61
CA LEU A 34 1.91 7.29 15.41
C LEU A 34 3.35 7.66 15.77
N GLU A 35 3.55 8.37 16.89
CA GLU A 35 4.88 8.71 17.36
C GLU A 35 5.69 7.48 17.79
N GLU A 36 5.09 6.52 18.50
CA GLU A 36 5.74 5.26 18.86
C GLU A 36 6.15 4.45 17.62
N VAL A 37 5.30 4.41 16.59
CA VAL A 37 5.63 3.79 15.30
C VAL A 37 6.86 4.45 14.66
N ILE A 38 6.92 5.79 14.62
CA ILE A 38 8.07 6.53 14.08
C ILE A 38 9.35 6.27 14.91
N LEU A 39 9.24 6.22 16.24
CA LEU A 39 10.37 5.91 17.12
C LEU A 39 10.89 4.49 16.86
N SER A 40 10.01 3.51 16.62
CA SER A 40 10.42 2.15 16.27
C SER A 40 11.20 2.09 14.95
N TYR A 41 10.82 2.85 13.95
CA TYR A 41 11.63 2.98 12.72
C TYR A 41 12.99 3.58 13.00
N LEU A 42 13.06 4.65 13.79
CA LEU A 42 14.32 5.29 14.17
C LEU A 42 15.26 4.33 14.92
N ASP A 43 14.73 3.57 15.89
CA ASP A 43 15.51 2.62 16.70
C ASP A 43 16.03 1.45 15.85
N ARG A 44 15.34 1.10 14.76
CA ARG A 44 15.78 0.10 13.79
C ARG A 44 16.71 0.65 12.71
N GLY A 45 17.03 1.94 12.76
CA GLY A 45 17.98 2.60 11.87
C GLY A 45 17.43 3.02 10.51
N PHE A 46 16.13 3.21 10.40
CA PHE A 46 15.53 3.78 9.19
C PHE A 46 15.89 5.26 9.06
N SER A 47 16.22 5.67 7.86
CA SER A 47 16.51 7.06 7.53
C SER A 47 15.35 7.74 6.81
N ARG A 48 14.44 6.94 6.25
CA ARG A 48 13.25 7.43 5.54
C ARG A 48 12.09 6.46 5.67
N VAL A 49 10.90 6.99 5.92
CA VAL A 49 9.67 6.21 5.99
C VAL A 49 8.49 6.97 5.40
N GLY A 50 7.58 6.25 4.80
CA GLY A 50 6.23 6.70 4.50
C GLY A 50 5.28 6.24 5.60
N ILE A 51 4.44 7.14 6.08
CA ILE A 51 3.29 6.83 6.92
C ILE A 51 2.04 6.97 6.05
N THR A 52 1.29 5.88 5.87
CA THR A 52 0.28 5.77 4.80
C THR A 52 -1.06 5.28 5.34
N GLU A 53 -1.69 6.08 6.19
CA GLU A 53 -2.96 5.72 6.81
C GLU A 53 -4.08 5.51 5.77
N HIS A 54 -4.99 4.57 6.06
CA HIS A 54 -6.17 4.28 5.24
C HIS A 54 -7.07 5.51 5.11
N ILE A 55 -7.57 5.75 3.90
CA ILE A 55 -8.55 6.81 3.67
C ILE A 55 -9.91 6.43 4.29
N PRO A 56 -10.64 7.41 4.88
CA PRO A 56 -11.96 7.14 5.41
C PRO A 56 -12.96 6.86 4.28
N PRO A 57 -13.90 5.93 4.49
CA PRO A 57 -14.94 5.65 3.51
C PRO A 57 -15.89 6.84 3.32
N PRO A 58 -16.52 6.98 2.13
CA PRO A 58 -17.46 8.05 1.85
C PRO A 58 -18.88 7.80 2.42
N ASP A 59 -19.17 6.57 2.87
CA ASP A 59 -20.49 6.11 3.28
C ASP A 59 -20.34 5.00 4.32
N ASP A 60 -21.23 4.98 5.33
CA ASP A 60 -21.18 4.04 6.46
C ASP A 60 -21.32 2.57 6.05
N ARG A 61 -21.82 2.28 4.87
CA ARG A 61 -21.89 0.89 4.33
C ARG A 61 -20.53 0.26 4.05
N TYR A 62 -19.46 1.06 4.02
CA TYR A 62 -18.10 0.60 3.80
C TYR A 62 -17.26 0.56 5.08
N LEU A 63 -17.89 0.82 6.24
CA LEU A 63 -17.21 0.71 7.52
C LEU A 63 -16.82 -0.74 7.80
N TYR A 64 -15.61 -0.91 8.28
CA TYR A 64 -15.15 -2.20 8.77
C TYR A 64 -15.83 -2.59 10.08
N PRO A 65 -15.99 -3.89 10.38
CA PRO A 65 -16.63 -4.35 11.61
C PRO A 65 -16.03 -3.78 12.90
N ASP A 66 -14.71 -3.59 12.95
CA ASP A 66 -13.98 -3.00 14.07
C ASP A 66 -14.27 -1.49 14.22
N GLU A 67 -14.45 -0.76 13.13
CA GLU A 67 -14.86 0.64 13.13
C GLU A 67 -16.29 0.81 13.67
N ILE A 68 -17.21 -0.07 13.23
CA ILE A 68 -18.58 -0.12 13.73
C ILE A 68 -18.59 -0.46 15.23
N ALA A 69 -17.80 -1.46 15.65
CA ALA A 69 -17.69 -1.86 17.05
C ALA A 69 -17.10 -0.75 17.94
N ALA A 70 -16.20 0.08 17.38
CA ALA A 70 -15.65 1.25 18.05
C ALA A 70 -16.59 2.47 18.05
N GLY A 71 -17.75 2.38 17.40
CA GLY A 71 -18.78 3.43 17.35
C GLY A 71 -18.44 4.59 16.42
N PHE A 72 -17.61 4.35 15.38
CA PHE A 72 -17.32 5.35 14.37
C PHE A 72 -18.39 5.37 13.28
N ASP A 73 -18.62 6.55 12.74
CA ASP A 73 -19.27 6.83 11.47
C ASP A 73 -18.26 7.46 10.50
N THR A 74 -18.63 7.61 9.26
CA THR A 74 -17.77 8.20 8.22
C THR A 74 -17.32 9.62 8.55
N GLU A 75 -18.15 10.41 9.24
CA GLU A 75 -17.78 11.78 9.63
C GLU A 75 -16.69 11.77 10.71
N ALA A 76 -16.81 10.87 11.70
CA ALA A 76 -15.81 10.70 12.76
C ALA A 76 -14.48 10.18 12.21
N LEU A 77 -14.51 9.22 11.27
CA LEU A 77 -13.33 8.75 10.56
C LEU A 77 -12.69 9.86 9.71
N GLY A 78 -13.49 10.68 9.03
CA GLY A 78 -12.97 11.84 8.30
C GLY A 78 -12.26 12.85 9.21
N ARG A 79 -12.81 13.14 10.40
CA ARG A 79 -12.15 13.97 11.41
C ARG A 79 -10.85 13.32 11.95
N ARG A 80 -10.88 12.00 12.18
CA ARG A 80 -9.71 11.22 12.63
C ARG A 80 -8.59 11.27 11.60
N PHE A 81 -8.91 11.11 10.33
CA PHE A 81 -7.99 11.22 9.21
C PHE A 81 -7.37 12.63 9.08
N GLY A 82 -8.15 13.68 9.28
CA GLY A 82 -7.64 15.05 9.33
C GLY A 82 -6.62 15.26 10.45
N ARG A 83 -6.84 14.63 11.62
CA ARG A 83 -5.86 14.63 12.72
C ARG A 83 -4.59 13.86 12.37
N PHE A 84 -4.71 12.72 11.68
CA PHE A 84 -3.55 11.98 11.16
C PHE A 84 -2.66 12.87 10.28
N ALA A 85 -3.25 13.53 9.29
CA ALA A 85 -2.51 14.39 8.37
C ALA A 85 -1.80 15.57 9.09
N ALA A 86 -2.42 16.14 10.12
CA ALA A 86 -1.82 17.18 10.94
C ALA A 86 -0.70 16.62 11.82
N ARG A 87 -0.96 15.52 12.52
CA ARG A 87 0.01 14.89 13.42
C ARG A 87 1.25 14.39 12.69
N GLY A 88 1.07 13.81 11.50
CA GLY A 88 2.18 13.39 10.66
C GLY A 88 3.13 14.55 10.33
N ARG A 89 2.60 15.76 10.03
CA ARG A 89 3.42 16.95 9.78
C ARG A 89 4.17 17.42 11.01
N GLU A 90 3.51 17.46 12.17
CA GLU A 90 4.17 17.81 13.43
C GLU A 90 5.33 16.86 13.73
N LEU A 91 5.12 15.55 13.57
CA LEU A 91 6.15 14.54 13.82
C LEU A 91 7.28 14.62 12.79
N ARG A 92 6.98 14.92 11.52
CA ARG A 92 7.99 15.16 10.49
C ARG A 92 8.91 16.33 10.90
N GLU A 93 8.35 17.46 11.34
CA GLU A 93 9.14 18.59 11.81
C GLU A 93 9.95 18.23 13.06
N LYS A 94 9.34 17.54 14.02
CA LYS A 94 9.99 17.14 15.27
C LYS A 94 11.20 16.22 15.06
N TYR A 95 11.11 15.29 14.10
CA TYR A 95 12.13 14.28 13.92
C TYR A 95 13.12 14.54 12.78
N THR A 96 12.91 15.60 11.97
CA THR A 96 13.92 16.10 11.04
C THR A 96 15.11 16.69 11.82
N PRO A 97 16.39 16.41 11.49
CA PRO A 97 16.86 15.61 10.35
C PRO A 97 17.12 14.12 10.66
N ARG A 98 16.66 13.59 11.80
CA ARG A 98 16.97 12.21 12.22
C ARG A 98 16.37 11.17 11.30
N ILE A 99 15.16 11.42 10.77
CA ILE A 99 14.45 10.59 9.82
C ILE A 99 13.64 11.45 8.87
N SER A 100 13.61 11.08 7.60
CA SER A 100 12.75 11.71 6.59
C SER A 100 11.38 11.01 6.60
N ILE A 101 10.32 11.73 6.94
CA ILE A 101 8.96 11.21 6.98
C ILE A 101 8.18 11.76 5.80
N LEU A 102 7.66 10.85 4.96
CA LEU A 102 6.70 11.15 3.90
C LEU A 102 5.30 10.83 4.40
N ILE A 103 4.34 11.72 4.15
CA ILE A 103 2.95 11.52 4.56
C ILE A 103 2.17 11.09 3.34
N GLY A 104 1.81 9.82 3.31
CA GLY A 104 1.01 9.24 2.24
C GLY A 104 -0.39 8.87 2.71
N PHE A 105 -1.26 8.53 1.75
CA PHE A 105 -2.57 7.95 1.98
C PHE A 105 -2.62 6.61 1.29
N GLU A 106 -3.11 5.59 1.98
CA GLU A 106 -3.46 4.33 1.35
C GLU A 106 -4.91 4.38 0.89
N THR A 107 -5.11 4.13 -0.41
CA THR A 107 -6.43 4.22 -1.04
C THR A 107 -7.21 2.93 -0.89
N GLU A 108 -8.52 3.07 -0.97
CA GLU A 108 -9.49 1.99 -1.06
C GLU A 108 -10.16 2.03 -2.44
N ALA A 109 -10.80 0.92 -2.86
CA ALA A 109 -11.42 0.83 -4.17
C ALA A 109 -12.89 0.37 -4.12
N TRP A 110 -13.70 1.01 -3.31
CA TRP A 110 -15.17 0.88 -3.34
C TRP A 110 -15.78 1.69 -4.50
N THR A 111 -17.07 1.50 -4.75
CA THR A 111 -17.79 2.30 -5.75
C THR A 111 -17.70 3.79 -5.44
N GLY A 112 -17.19 4.57 -6.39
CA GLY A 112 -17.03 6.02 -6.24
C GLY A 112 -15.77 6.46 -5.49
N TYR A 113 -14.77 5.62 -5.35
CA TYR A 113 -13.52 5.92 -4.64
C TYR A 113 -12.76 7.12 -5.23
N GLU A 114 -12.69 7.26 -6.55
CA GLU A 114 -11.88 8.29 -7.21
C GLU A 114 -12.21 9.72 -6.75
N PRO A 115 -13.48 10.20 -6.80
CA PRO A 115 -13.81 11.54 -6.30
C PRO A 115 -13.55 11.71 -4.81
N ALA A 116 -13.72 10.66 -3.99
CA ALA A 116 -13.40 10.71 -2.58
C ALA A 116 -11.89 10.89 -2.34
N VAL A 117 -11.04 10.11 -3.03
CA VAL A 117 -9.58 10.25 -2.97
C VAL A 117 -9.15 11.65 -3.40
N ARG A 118 -9.64 12.14 -4.54
CA ARG A 118 -9.28 13.49 -5.05
C ARG A 118 -9.68 14.60 -4.08
N LYS A 119 -10.83 14.47 -3.40
CA LYS A 119 -11.25 15.40 -2.34
C LYS A 119 -10.25 15.41 -1.19
N LEU A 120 -9.81 14.23 -0.72
CA LEU A 120 -8.82 14.11 0.37
C LEU A 120 -7.45 14.64 -0.05
N VAL A 121 -7.00 14.34 -1.26
CA VAL A 121 -5.76 14.89 -1.83
C VAL A 121 -5.80 16.42 -1.85
N SER A 122 -6.88 16.99 -2.34
CA SER A 122 -7.05 18.46 -2.37
C SER A 122 -7.07 19.09 -0.97
N ALA A 123 -7.72 18.43 0.00
CA ALA A 123 -7.86 18.93 1.36
C ALA A 123 -6.57 18.80 2.18
N PHE A 124 -5.87 17.67 2.08
CA PHE A 124 -4.78 17.33 2.97
C PHE A 124 -3.40 17.30 2.31
N ARG A 125 -3.30 17.34 0.98
CA ARG A 125 -2.04 17.43 0.21
C ARG A 125 -1.00 16.42 0.70
N PRO A 126 -1.21 15.12 0.52
CA PRO A 126 -0.21 14.12 0.86
C PRO A 126 1.01 14.25 -0.05
N ASP A 127 2.15 13.74 0.40
CA ASP A 127 3.36 13.66 -0.42
C ASP A 127 3.21 12.63 -1.55
N TYR A 128 2.38 11.58 -1.34
CA TYR A 128 2.05 10.56 -2.34
C TYR A 128 0.82 9.75 -1.96
N LEU A 129 0.39 8.89 -2.89
CA LEU A 129 -0.65 7.87 -2.66
C LEU A 129 -0.03 6.47 -2.76
N VAL A 130 -0.48 5.57 -1.90
CA VAL A 130 -0.39 4.12 -2.08
C VAL A 130 -1.72 3.68 -2.66
N GLY A 131 -1.71 3.16 -3.88
CA GLY A 131 -2.89 2.65 -4.56
C GLY A 131 -3.15 1.20 -4.19
N SER A 132 -4.15 0.94 -3.39
CA SER A 132 -4.52 -0.38 -2.86
C SER A 132 -5.95 -0.75 -3.22
N ILE A 133 -6.22 -2.06 -3.23
CA ILE A 133 -7.53 -2.64 -3.48
C ILE A 133 -7.84 -3.58 -2.31
N HIS A 134 -8.84 -3.22 -1.50
CA HIS A 134 -9.32 -4.03 -0.37
C HIS A 134 -10.79 -4.43 -0.55
N HIS A 135 -11.49 -3.82 -1.53
CA HIS A 135 -12.87 -4.11 -1.85
C HIS A 135 -13.03 -4.55 -3.30
N ILE A 136 -13.86 -5.56 -3.54
CA ILE A 136 -14.31 -5.97 -4.87
C ILE A 136 -15.83 -5.99 -4.84
N GLU A 137 -16.46 -5.26 -5.76
CA GLU A 137 -17.92 -5.08 -5.79
C GLU A 137 -18.50 -4.65 -4.43
N ASP A 138 -17.79 -3.72 -3.78
CA ASP A 138 -18.15 -3.16 -2.46
C ASP A 138 -18.12 -4.16 -1.29
N ILE A 139 -17.46 -5.30 -1.46
CA ILE A 139 -17.22 -6.28 -0.39
C ILE A 139 -15.72 -6.24 -0.05
N SER A 140 -15.40 -5.98 1.23
CA SER A 140 -14.04 -6.17 1.73
C SER A 140 -13.68 -7.65 1.61
N PHE A 141 -12.57 -7.97 0.93
CA PHE A 141 -12.17 -9.37 0.72
C PHE A 141 -11.02 -9.79 1.64
N ASP A 142 -10.33 -8.87 2.27
CA ASP A 142 -9.11 -9.12 3.03
C ASP A 142 -9.32 -9.09 4.56
N HIS A 143 -10.43 -8.54 5.03
CA HIS A 143 -10.73 -8.42 6.45
C HIS A 143 -10.95 -9.78 7.13
N SER A 144 -11.65 -10.71 6.48
CA SER A 144 -11.92 -12.04 7.03
C SER A 144 -12.13 -13.11 5.96
N PRO A 145 -11.89 -14.41 6.28
CA PRO A 145 -12.20 -15.51 5.37
C PRO A 145 -13.67 -15.58 4.92
N SER A 146 -14.61 -15.14 5.78
CA SER A 146 -16.04 -15.14 5.45
C SER A 146 -16.37 -14.05 4.44
N GLU A 147 -15.79 -12.87 4.55
CA GLU A 147 -15.98 -11.79 3.59
C GLU A 147 -15.28 -12.11 2.26
N TYR A 148 -14.09 -12.74 2.32
CA TYR A 148 -13.45 -13.28 1.13
C TYR A 148 -14.37 -14.24 0.37
N GLN A 149 -15.00 -15.20 1.08
CA GLN A 149 -15.92 -16.13 0.48
C GLN A 149 -17.16 -15.43 -0.12
N ALA A 150 -17.69 -14.41 0.55
CA ALA A 150 -18.79 -13.59 0.02
C ALA A 150 -18.38 -12.85 -1.27
N ALA A 151 -17.15 -12.32 -1.32
CA ALA A 151 -16.61 -11.69 -2.51
C ALA A 151 -16.44 -12.71 -3.67
N VAL A 152 -15.98 -13.94 -3.37
CA VAL A 152 -15.88 -15.05 -4.36
C VAL A 152 -17.27 -15.37 -4.94
N GLU A 153 -18.28 -15.53 -4.10
CA GLU A 153 -19.66 -15.82 -4.53
C GLU A 153 -20.24 -14.69 -5.37
N LYS A 154 -20.04 -13.43 -4.95
CA LYS A 154 -20.49 -12.24 -5.67
C LYS A 154 -19.81 -12.08 -7.02
N ALA A 155 -18.53 -12.41 -7.11
CA ALA A 155 -17.78 -12.40 -8.36
C ALA A 155 -18.23 -13.50 -9.35
N GLY A 156 -18.83 -14.58 -8.87
CA GLY A 156 -19.21 -15.75 -9.67
C GLY A 156 -18.17 -16.86 -9.67
N GLY A 157 -17.19 -16.79 -8.77
CA GLY A 157 -16.13 -17.77 -8.60
C GLY A 157 -14.79 -17.11 -8.25
N ILE A 158 -13.87 -17.93 -7.76
CA ILE A 158 -12.58 -17.40 -7.30
C ILE A 158 -11.69 -16.91 -8.46
N ASP A 159 -11.78 -17.50 -9.65
CA ASP A 159 -11.02 -17.05 -10.83
C ASP A 159 -11.54 -15.69 -11.31
N GLU A 160 -12.86 -15.52 -11.31
CA GLU A 160 -13.53 -14.26 -11.61
C GLU A 160 -13.16 -13.17 -10.59
N LEU A 161 -13.07 -13.54 -9.31
CA LEU A 161 -12.60 -12.62 -8.27
C LEU A 161 -11.21 -12.05 -8.61
N TYR A 162 -10.26 -12.94 -8.98
CA TYR A 162 -8.91 -12.50 -9.39
C TYR A 162 -8.95 -11.64 -10.65
N CYS A 163 -9.74 -12.01 -11.66
CA CYS A 163 -9.89 -11.23 -12.87
C CYS A 163 -10.42 -9.82 -12.56
N ARG A 164 -11.47 -9.71 -11.74
CA ARG A 164 -12.06 -8.43 -11.33
C ARG A 164 -11.09 -7.60 -10.49
N TYR A 165 -10.35 -8.24 -9.57
CA TYR A 165 -9.31 -7.58 -8.78
C TYR A 165 -8.29 -6.87 -9.67
N PHE A 166 -7.69 -7.58 -10.64
CA PHE A 166 -6.69 -7.00 -11.52
C PHE A 166 -7.29 -6.02 -12.54
N ASP A 167 -8.54 -6.15 -12.92
CA ASP A 167 -9.23 -5.18 -13.78
C ASP A 167 -9.50 -3.88 -13.00
N LEU A 168 -9.97 -3.96 -11.75
CA LEU A 168 -10.15 -2.81 -10.85
C LEU A 168 -8.81 -2.13 -10.52
N GLN A 169 -7.76 -2.93 -10.34
CA GLN A 169 -6.40 -2.40 -10.11
C GLN A 169 -5.89 -1.62 -11.32
N LEU A 170 -6.14 -2.08 -12.55
CA LEU A 170 -5.80 -1.29 -13.74
C LEU A 170 -6.55 0.04 -13.76
N GLU A 171 -7.85 0.00 -13.46
CA GLU A 171 -8.67 1.21 -13.39
C GLU A 171 -8.10 2.20 -12.36
N MET A 172 -7.77 1.74 -11.16
CA MET A 172 -7.14 2.55 -10.12
C MET A 172 -5.80 3.13 -10.58
N ILE A 173 -4.94 2.32 -11.20
CA ILE A 173 -3.66 2.75 -11.77
C ILE A 173 -3.85 3.87 -12.78
N GLU A 174 -4.83 3.76 -13.67
CA GLU A 174 -5.08 4.75 -14.71
C GLU A 174 -5.72 6.04 -14.20
N ARG A 175 -6.64 5.92 -13.25
CA ARG A 175 -7.41 7.06 -12.72
C ARG A 175 -6.65 7.85 -11.69
N LEU A 176 -5.99 7.18 -10.73
CA LEU A 176 -5.29 7.85 -9.64
C LEU A 176 -3.80 8.08 -9.93
N ARG A 177 -3.18 7.22 -10.73
CA ARG A 177 -1.73 7.22 -10.97
C ARG A 177 -0.95 7.36 -9.66
N PRO A 178 -1.12 6.45 -8.69
CA PRO A 178 -0.53 6.56 -7.37
C PRO A 178 0.99 6.58 -7.44
N GLY A 179 1.65 7.19 -6.47
CA GLY A 179 3.11 7.16 -6.37
C GLY A 179 3.66 5.75 -6.15
N VAL A 180 2.92 4.94 -5.40
CA VAL A 180 3.20 3.52 -5.10
C VAL A 180 1.94 2.70 -5.36
N VAL A 181 2.07 1.53 -5.96
CA VAL A 181 0.99 0.52 -6.04
C VAL A 181 1.23 -0.50 -4.95
N GLY A 182 0.33 -0.55 -3.97
CA GLY A 182 0.40 -1.41 -2.79
C GLY A 182 0.16 -2.89 -3.11
N HIS A 183 0.74 -3.79 -2.33
CA HIS A 183 0.51 -5.25 -2.29
C HIS A 183 -0.24 -5.84 -3.50
N LEU A 184 0.36 -5.74 -4.69
CA LEU A 184 -0.26 -5.94 -6.02
C LEU A 184 -1.14 -7.18 -6.16
N ASP A 185 -0.88 -8.25 -5.41
CA ASP A 185 -1.61 -9.52 -5.47
C ASP A 185 -2.28 -9.88 -4.12
N LEU A 186 -2.72 -8.89 -3.36
CA LEU A 186 -3.38 -9.10 -2.06
C LEU A 186 -4.61 -10.03 -2.16
N VAL A 187 -5.26 -10.08 -3.30
CA VAL A 187 -6.40 -10.99 -3.58
C VAL A 187 -6.13 -12.46 -3.21
N ARG A 188 -4.87 -12.87 -3.07
CA ARG A 188 -4.47 -14.23 -2.67
C ARG A 188 -4.51 -14.53 -1.17
N ILE A 189 -4.84 -13.53 -0.34
CA ILE A 189 -4.69 -13.57 1.12
C ILE A 189 -5.36 -14.80 1.79
N HIS A 190 -6.52 -15.21 1.30
CA HIS A 190 -7.28 -16.36 1.82
C HIS A 190 -7.39 -17.54 0.83
N ASP A 191 -6.59 -17.53 -0.25
CA ASP A 191 -6.60 -18.61 -1.25
C ASP A 191 -5.38 -19.54 -1.09
N PRO A 192 -5.51 -20.75 -0.56
CA PRO A 192 -4.39 -21.68 -0.47
C PRO A 192 -3.89 -22.16 -1.85
N GLY A 193 -4.69 -22.01 -2.90
CA GLY A 193 -4.38 -22.42 -4.29
C GLY A 193 -3.78 -21.31 -5.16
N TRP A 194 -3.45 -20.17 -4.57
CA TRP A 194 -3.09 -18.95 -5.29
C TRP A 194 -1.95 -19.12 -6.31
N ARG A 195 -0.93 -19.97 -6.04
CA ARG A 195 0.19 -20.17 -6.98
C ARG A 195 -0.27 -20.64 -8.35
N ASN A 196 -1.07 -21.71 -8.37
CA ASN A 196 -1.62 -22.25 -9.62
C ASN A 196 -2.57 -21.24 -10.28
N ARG A 197 -3.25 -20.44 -9.49
CA ARG A 197 -4.20 -19.46 -9.98
C ARG A 197 -3.51 -18.30 -10.68
N LEU A 198 -2.42 -17.78 -10.15
CA LEU A 198 -1.63 -16.72 -10.79
C LEU A 198 -1.02 -17.15 -12.15
N GLU A 199 -0.91 -18.47 -12.40
CA GLU A 199 -0.41 -19.01 -13.66
C GLU A 199 -1.50 -19.15 -14.75
N LYS A 200 -2.78 -19.05 -14.39
CA LYS A 200 -3.87 -19.12 -15.37
C LYS A 200 -3.74 -18.00 -16.39
N PRO A 201 -3.87 -18.30 -17.72
CA PRO A 201 -3.60 -17.32 -18.77
C PRO A 201 -4.38 -16.01 -18.62
N GLU A 202 -5.65 -16.09 -18.23
CA GLU A 202 -6.54 -14.97 -18.06
C GLU A 202 -6.13 -14.06 -16.89
N ILE A 203 -5.57 -14.63 -15.82
CA ILE A 203 -5.07 -13.89 -14.63
C ILE A 203 -3.64 -13.38 -14.91
N ALA A 204 -2.77 -14.26 -15.40
CA ALA A 204 -1.38 -13.92 -15.73
C ALA A 204 -1.30 -12.79 -16.77
N GLY A 205 -2.22 -12.77 -17.76
CA GLY A 205 -2.33 -11.74 -18.75
C GLY A 205 -2.71 -10.37 -18.15
N ARG A 206 -3.61 -10.35 -17.17
CA ARG A 206 -3.99 -9.12 -16.44
C ARG A 206 -2.85 -8.57 -15.58
N ILE A 207 -2.15 -9.46 -14.88
CA ILE A 207 -0.96 -9.07 -14.10
C ILE A 207 0.09 -8.43 -15.03
N LEU A 208 0.39 -9.08 -16.15
CA LEU A 208 1.35 -8.56 -17.13
C LEU A 208 0.93 -7.18 -17.64
N ARG A 209 -0.32 -7.03 -18.07
CA ARG A 209 -0.92 -5.76 -18.52
C ARG A 209 -0.76 -4.65 -17.46
N ASN A 210 -1.06 -4.95 -16.19
CA ASN A 210 -0.96 -3.98 -15.10
C ASN A 210 0.50 -3.56 -14.86
N LEU A 211 1.44 -4.51 -14.87
CA LEU A 211 2.88 -4.22 -14.75
C LEU A 211 3.39 -3.38 -15.94
N GLU A 212 3.00 -3.70 -17.19
CA GLU A 212 3.33 -2.90 -18.37
C GLU A 212 2.79 -1.47 -18.25
N ARG A 213 1.56 -1.33 -17.73
CA ARG A 213 0.97 -0.02 -17.50
C ARG A 213 1.73 0.76 -16.42
N MET A 214 2.10 0.11 -15.33
CA MET A 214 2.93 0.72 -14.28
C MET A 214 4.27 1.19 -14.83
N ALA A 215 4.95 0.37 -15.64
CA ALA A 215 6.21 0.73 -16.29
C ALA A 215 6.04 1.97 -17.19
N SER A 216 4.99 1.99 -18.02
CA SER A 216 4.70 3.11 -18.93
C SER A 216 4.40 4.43 -18.21
N LEU A 217 3.86 4.36 -17.00
CA LEU A 217 3.54 5.50 -16.15
C LEU A 217 4.64 5.82 -15.14
N SER A 218 5.74 5.05 -15.10
CA SER A 218 6.83 5.17 -14.14
C SER A 218 6.34 5.12 -12.68
N LEU A 219 5.39 4.23 -12.39
CA LEU A 219 4.90 3.97 -11.04
C LEU A 219 5.84 3.04 -10.30
N ILE A 220 5.79 3.12 -8.97
CA ILE A 220 6.57 2.27 -8.08
C ILE A 220 5.68 1.11 -7.60
N LEU A 221 6.22 -0.10 -7.60
CA LEU A 221 5.59 -1.28 -7.02
C LEU A 221 6.05 -1.44 -5.57
N ASP A 222 5.12 -1.60 -4.66
CA ASP A 222 5.39 -2.00 -3.29
C ASP A 222 5.85 -3.45 -3.23
N CYS A 223 7.00 -3.71 -2.64
CA CYS A 223 7.40 -5.03 -2.18
C CYS A 223 7.01 -5.14 -0.70
N ASN A 224 5.76 -5.50 -0.45
CA ASN A 224 5.21 -5.61 0.88
C ASN A 224 5.79 -6.82 1.61
N CYS A 225 6.50 -6.54 2.70
CA CYS A 225 7.30 -7.51 3.44
C CYS A 225 6.61 -8.05 4.69
N ARG A 226 5.33 -7.67 4.95
CA ARG A 226 4.63 -7.96 6.21
C ARG A 226 4.60 -9.43 6.61
N LEU A 227 4.60 -10.36 5.64
CA LEU A 227 4.55 -11.80 5.91
C LEU A 227 5.92 -12.45 6.08
N LEU A 228 7.03 -11.77 5.71
CA LEU A 228 8.37 -12.37 5.77
C LEU A 228 8.78 -12.78 7.18
N PRO A 229 8.50 -12.02 8.26
CA PRO A 229 8.85 -12.43 9.62
C PRO A 229 8.22 -13.75 10.06
N GLU A 230 7.09 -14.13 9.46
CA GLU A 230 6.35 -15.36 9.73
C GLU A 230 6.71 -16.50 8.76
N GLY A 231 7.70 -16.29 7.89
CA GLY A 231 8.13 -17.27 6.89
C GLY A 231 7.20 -17.33 5.66
N GLY A 232 6.36 -16.32 5.48
CA GLY A 232 5.51 -16.15 4.29
C GLY A 232 6.26 -15.54 3.11
N GLU A 233 5.52 -15.19 2.05
CA GLU A 233 6.05 -14.50 0.88
C GLU A 233 5.61 -13.04 0.84
N THR A 234 6.39 -12.22 0.14
CA THR A 234 6.02 -10.81 -0.13
C THR A 234 4.74 -10.70 -0.95
N TYR A 235 4.04 -9.56 -0.83
CA TYR A 235 3.13 -9.09 -1.85
C TYR A 235 3.87 -8.02 -2.70
N PRO A 236 4.03 -8.22 -4.03
CA PRO A 236 3.59 -9.42 -4.76
C PRO A 236 4.53 -10.62 -4.60
N ALA A 237 4.01 -11.78 -5.02
CA ALA A 237 4.74 -13.03 -5.07
C ALA A 237 6.03 -12.90 -5.91
N ARG A 238 7.04 -13.75 -5.60
CA ARG A 238 8.37 -13.72 -6.24
C ARG A 238 8.30 -13.74 -7.77
N GLU A 239 7.40 -14.53 -8.37
CA GLU A 239 7.24 -14.65 -9.82
C GLU A 239 6.78 -13.32 -10.45
N ILE A 240 5.95 -12.57 -9.75
CA ILE A 240 5.49 -11.24 -10.19
C ILE A 240 6.64 -10.23 -10.09
N LEU A 241 7.45 -10.27 -9.03
CA LEU A 241 8.65 -9.42 -8.90
C LEU A 241 9.64 -9.69 -10.05
N ILE A 242 9.85 -10.96 -10.44
CA ILE A 242 10.69 -11.31 -11.59
C ILE A 242 10.15 -10.68 -12.88
N ARG A 243 8.83 -10.71 -13.10
CA ARG A 243 8.20 -10.06 -14.26
C ARG A 243 8.35 -8.55 -14.22
N ALA A 244 8.09 -7.94 -13.05
CA ALA A 244 8.28 -6.50 -12.82
C ALA A 244 9.71 -6.06 -13.14
N ARG A 245 10.72 -6.83 -12.69
CA ARG A 245 12.13 -6.55 -12.99
C ARG A 245 12.42 -6.56 -14.48
N ARG A 246 11.89 -7.55 -15.23
CA ARG A 246 12.08 -7.65 -16.69
C ARG A 246 11.42 -6.49 -17.45
N LEU A 247 10.33 -5.96 -16.95
CA LEU A 247 9.62 -4.82 -17.53
C LEU A 247 10.19 -3.47 -17.11
N GLY A 248 11.17 -3.46 -16.21
CA GLY A 248 11.75 -2.22 -15.70
C GLY A 248 10.86 -1.45 -14.73
N VAL A 249 9.87 -2.10 -14.12
CA VAL A 249 9.06 -1.50 -13.05
C VAL A 249 9.96 -1.24 -11.85
N ALA A 250 9.92 -0.02 -11.36
CA ALA A 250 10.62 0.35 -10.13
C ALA A 250 9.94 -0.31 -8.91
N VAL A 251 10.73 -0.79 -7.95
CA VAL A 251 10.22 -1.46 -6.74
C VAL A 251 10.84 -0.82 -5.51
N VAL A 252 10.06 -0.69 -4.44
CA VAL A 252 10.54 -0.29 -3.11
C VAL A 252 9.98 -1.23 -2.06
N PRO A 253 10.70 -1.46 -0.94
CA PRO A 253 10.13 -2.23 0.16
C PRO A 253 9.08 -1.43 0.92
N GLY A 254 8.05 -2.14 1.41
CA GLY A 254 7.04 -1.69 2.36
C GLY A 254 6.81 -2.74 3.44
N ASP A 255 6.53 -2.33 4.66
CA ASP A 255 6.29 -3.24 5.79
C ASP A 255 4.81 -3.33 6.17
N ASP A 256 3.99 -2.40 5.72
CA ASP A 256 2.54 -2.37 5.96
C ASP A 256 2.21 -2.64 7.45
N SER A 257 2.99 -1.99 8.31
CA SER A 257 2.92 -2.18 9.76
C SER A 257 1.72 -1.48 10.37
N HIS A 258 1.08 -2.13 11.35
CA HIS A 258 -0.08 -1.63 12.08
C HIS A 258 0.20 -1.48 13.59
N SER A 259 1.49 -1.52 13.97
CA SER A 259 1.91 -1.31 15.36
C SER A 259 3.37 -0.90 15.45
N PRO A 260 3.80 -0.31 16.60
CA PRO A 260 5.22 -0.02 16.85
C PRO A 260 6.11 -1.26 16.76
N ASP A 261 5.62 -2.41 17.21
CA ASP A 261 6.40 -3.66 17.19
C ASP A 261 6.62 -4.17 15.78
N GLN A 262 5.65 -4.00 14.89
CA GLN A 262 5.74 -4.42 13.48
C GLN A 262 6.57 -3.46 12.62
N ALA A 263 6.65 -2.17 13.00
CA ALA A 263 7.28 -1.12 12.19
C ALA A 263 8.70 -1.50 11.73
N GLY A 264 8.88 -1.64 10.41
CA GLY A 264 10.15 -2.02 9.78
C GLY A 264 10.50 -3.51 9.81
N GLN A 265 9.60 -4.39 10.29
CA GLN A 265 9.82 -5.83 10.23
C GLN A 265 9.82 -6.32 8.77
N GLY A 266 10.61 -7.36 8.48
CA GLY A 266 10.70 -7.97 7.15
C GLY A 266 11.45 -7.13 6.09
N ILE A 267 11.70 -5.84 6.33
CA ILE A 267 12.30 -4.95 5.33
C ILE A 267 13.71 -5.39 4.94
N ARG A 268 14.53 -5.83 5.89
CA ARG A 268 15.91 -6.28 5.60
C ARG A 268 15.91 -7.53 4.72
N GLU A 269 15.02 -8.47 5.00
CA GLU A 269 14.79 -9.69 4.24
C GLU A 269 14.26 -9.36 2.84
N GLY A 270 13.31 -8.43 2.73
CA GLY A 270 12.79 -7.93 1.45
C GLY A 270 13.87 -7.26 0.60
N ILE A 271 14.75 -6.45 1.22
CA ILE A 271 15.89 -5.86 0.51
C ILE A 271 16.86 -6.94 -0.02
N LEU A 272 17.10 -8.00 0.76
CA LEU A 272 17.95 -9.12 0.30
C LEU A 272 17.29 -9.85 -0.88
N LEU A 273 15.99 -10.12 -0.81
CA LEU A 273 15.23 -10.70 -1.92
C LEU A 273 15.29 -9.82 -3.17
N LEU A 274 15.09 -8.51 -3.05
CA LEU A 274 15.15 -7.58 -4.19
C LEU A 274 16.53 -7.52 -4.80
N LYS A 275 17.60 -7.56 -4.00
CA LYS A 275 19.00 -7.66 -4.49
C LYS A 275 19.23 -8.96 -5.24
N GLU A 276 18.78 -10.10 -4.70
CA GLU A 276 18.88 -11.41 -5.35
C GLU A 276 18.18 -11.41 -6.73
N LEU A 277 17.02 -10.72 -6.82
CA LEU A 277 16.28 -10.57 -8.08
C LEU A 277 16.89 -9.51 -9.03
N GLY A 278 17.97 -8.84 -8.62
CA GLY A 278 18.70 -7.87 -9.44
C GLY A 278 18.06 -6.48 -9.48
N PHE A 279 17.22 -6.14 -8.51
CA PHE A 279 16.73 -4.76 -8.38
C PHE A 279 17.82 -3.83 -7.84
N PRO A 280 17.87 -2.58 -8.31
CA PRO A 280 18.73 -1.57 -7.71
C PRO A 280 18.25 -1.24 -6.29
N THR A 281 19.16 -0.81 -5.43
CA THR A 281 18.87 -0.42 -4.04
C THR A 281 19.04 1.07 -3.79
N ASP A 282 19.14 1.85 -4.85
CA ASP A 282 18.96 3.30 -4.86
C ASP A 282 17.46 3.59 -5.10
N TRP A 283 16.68 3.44 -4.04
CA TRP A 283 15.23 3.42 -4.11
C TRP A 283 14.67 4.71 -4.73
N PRO A 284 13.74 4.61 -5.71
CA PRO A 284 13.03 5.78 -6.22
C PRO A 284 12.09 6.32 -5.14
N LEU A 285 11.87 7.63 -5.16
CA LEU A 285 10.85 8.27 -4.33
C LEU A 285 9.56 8.42 -5.10
N PRO A 286 8.41 8.30 -4.41
CA PRO A 286 7.11 8.48 -5.03
C PRO A 286 6.91 9.93 -5.45
N ARG A 287 6.09 10.12 -6.49
CA ARG A 287 5.69 11.44 -6.94
C ARG A 287 4.45 11.92 -6.18
N GLU A 288 4.32 13.24 -6.13
CA GLU A 288 3.10 13.88 -5.63
C GLU A 288 1.88 13.47 -6.46
N PRO A 289 0.68 13.39 -5.85
CA PRO A 289 -0.58 13.13 -6.56
C PRO A 289 -0.90 14.23 -7.58
N GLU A 290 -1.45 13.81 -8.75
CA GLU A 290 -1.90 14.73 -9.82
C GLU A 290 -3.28 15.34 -9.53
#